data_89aea89421dc2e97de987afc6818b1a0
#
_entry.id   89aea89421dc2e97de987afc6818b1a0
#
_cell.length_a   1.000
_cell.length_b   1.000
_cell.length_c   1.000
_cell.angle_alpha   90.00
_cell.angle_beta   90.00
_cell.angle_gamma   90.00
#
_symmetry.space_group_name_H-M   'P 1'
#
loop_
_entity.id
_entity.type
_entity.pdbx_description
1 polymer ?
#
loop_
_entity_poly.entity_id
_entity_poly.type
_entity_poly.pdbx_seq_one_letter_code
_entity_poly.pdbx_strand_id
1 'polypeptide(L)'
;MEHRCSARYTADIKILIYRYEVPVAIGRIKNGTRHGLFIESDLTDVKPLQQLGIEILVYRRAQKLQRYRFDSIVIHATDHGFGVELDTLSEEAGNQLTEMLRASPETPQESELFDMVANA
;
A
#
# COMPACT_ATOMS: atom_id res chain seq x y z
N MET A 1 -22.54 13.03 11.42
CA MET A 1 -21.93 12.94 11.41
C MET A 1 -20.96 12.60 11.04
N GLU A 2 -20.69 12.96 10.74
CA GLU A 2 -19.82 12.74 10.49
C GLU A 2 -18.93 12.52 10.46
N HIS A 3 -18.97 12.19 10.33
CA HIS A 3 -18.01 12.14 10.34
C HIS A 3 -16.82 11.82 9.80
N ARG A 4 -16.72 12.18 9.45
CA ARG A 4 -15.61 11.90 8.97
C ARG A 4 -14.49 12.24 9.74
N CYS A 5 -13.87 11.31 10.15
CA CYS A 5 -12.92 11.49 11.17
C CYS A 5 -11.56 11.84 10.66
N SER A 6 -11.24 11.51 9.43
CA SER A 6 -9.92 11.81 8.89
C SER A 6 -10.02 12.13 7.43
N ALA A 7 -9.23 13.10 7.02
CA ALA A 7 -9.11 13.46 5.62
C ALA A 7 -8.40 12.35 4.84
N ARG A 8 -8.79 12.14 3.60
CA ARG A 8 -8.04 11.25 2.73
C ARG A 8 -6.92 12.03 2.07
N TYR A 9 -5.75 11.44 2.08
CA TYR A 9 -4.59 12.03 1.44
C TYR A 9 -4.49 11.53 0.01
N THR A 10 -4.26 12.44 -0.92
CA THR A 10 -3.88 12.09 -2.28
C THR A 10 -2.41 11.70 -2.26
N ALA A 11 -2.06 10.64 -2.94
CA ALA A 11 -0.70 10.15 -2.93
C ALA A 11 -0.38 9.49 -4.27
N ASP A 12 0.88 9.12 -4.43
CA ASP A 12 1.31 8.33 -5.57
C ASP A 12 2.54 7.56 -5.12
N ILE A 13 2.30 6.51 -4.33
CA ILE A 13 3.37 5.76 -3.68
C ILE A 13 3.42 4.36 -4.26
N LYS A 14 4.55 4.00 -4.84
CA LYS A 14 4.77 2.65 -5.37
C LYS A 14 4.86 1.66 -4.22
N ILE A 15 4.25 0.50 -4.41
CA ILE A 15 4.19 -0.54 -3.39
C ILE A 15 4.37 -1.91 -4.01
N LEU A 16 4.71 -2.88 -3.16
CA LEU A 16 4.58 -4.29 -3.49
C LEU A 16 3.27 -4.82 -2.93
N ILE A 17 2.63 -5.67 -3.70
CA ILE A 17 1.40 -6.34 -3.30
C ILE A 17 1.70 -7.81 -3.10
N TYR A 18 1.30 -8.35 -1.95
CA TYR A 18 1.59 -9.74 -1.57
C TYR A 18 0.31 -10.56 -1.53
N ARG A 19 0.39 -11.79 -2.00
CA ARG A 19 -0.57 -12.84 -1.66
C ARG A 19 0.16 -13.82 -0.78
N TYR A 20 -0.34 -13.98 0.46
CA TYR A 20 0.38 -14.73 1.47
C TYR A 20 1.76 -14.12 1.65
N GLU A 21 2.81 -14.90 1.54
CA GLU A 21 4.17 -14.39 1.75
C GLU A 21 4.90 -14.08 0.45
N VAL A 22 4.19 -14.04 -0.67
CA VAL A 22 4.80 -13.88 -1.99
C VAL A 22 4.40 -12.56 -2.61
N PRO A 23 5.38 -11.73 -3.00
CA PRO A 23 5.04 -10.52 -3.76
C PRO A 23 4.60 -10.91 -5.16
N VAL A 24 3.41 -10.46 -5.55
CA VAL A 24 2.80 -10.87 -6.82
C VAL A 24 2.63 -9.73 -7.80
N ALA A 25 2.72 -8.50 -7.36
CA ALA A 25 2.50 -7.36 -8.25
C ALA A 25 3.04 -6.08 -7.65
N ILE A 26 3.17 -5.08 -8.51
CA ILE A 26 3.45 -3.71 -8.11
C ILE A 26 2.14 -2.95 -8.20
N GLY A 27 1.96 -2.01 -7.29
CA GLY A 27 0.83 -1.10 -7.35
C GLY A 27 1.24 0.28 -6.94
N ARG A 28 0.26 1.19 -6.92
CA ARG A 28 0.46 2.55 -6.45
C ARG A 28 -0.69 2.92 -5.53
N ILE A 29 -0.37 3.42 -4.36
CA ILE A 29 -1.38 4.00 -3.49
C ILE A 29 -1.71 5.36 -4.06
N LYS A 30 -2.95 5.56 -4.46
CA LYS A 30 -3.39 6.81 -5.06
C LYS A 30 -4.05 7.74 -4.06
N ASN A 31 -4.66 7.17 -3.05
CA ASN A 31 -5.23 7.96 -1.95
C ASN A 31 -5.51 7.04 -0.78
N GLY A 32 -5.72 7.63 0.37
CA GLY A 32 -6.06 6.83 1.53
C GLY A 32 -5.95 7.54 2.85
N THR A 33 -6.26 6.78 3.88
CA THR A 33 -6.09 7.15 5.27
C THR A 33 -5.45 5.97 5.99
N ARG A 34 -5.26 6.10 7.30
CA ARG A 34 -4.75 4.97 8.08
C ARG A 34 -5.74 3.80 8.15
N HIS A 35 -6.97 3.98 7.66
CA HIS A 35 -7.98 2.93 7.71
C HIS A 35 -8.17 2.24 6.38
N GLY A 36 -7.92 2.90 5.28
CA GLY A 36 -8.13 2.30 3.98
C GLY A 36 -7.38 3.03 2.88
N LEU A 37 -7.04 2.27 1.84
CA LEU A 37 -6.25 2.77 0.72
C LEU A 37 -6.95 2.42 -0.59
N PHE A 38 -6.81 3.29 -1.58
CA PHE A 38 -7.10 2.91 -2.95
C PHE A 38 -5.79 2.65 -3.68
N ILE A 39 -5.69 1.48 -4.30
CA ILE A 39 -4.47 1.02 -4.94
C ILE A 39 -4.73 0.79 -6.42
N GLU A 40 -3.94 1.44 -7.26
CA GLU A 40 -3.97 1.23 -8.70
C GLU A 40 -2.97 0.13 -9.03
N SER A 41 -3.39 -0.87 -9.80
CA SER A 41 -2.51 -1.97 -10.14
C SER A 41 -3.08 -2.76 -11.30
N ASP A 42 -2.20 -3.44 -12.02
CA ASP A 42 -2.58 -4.38 -13.07
C ASP A 42 -2.90 -5.78 -12.53
N LEU A 43 -2.83 -5.96 -11.22
CA LEU A 43 -3.13 -7.26 -10.62
C LEU A 43 -4.55 -7.67 -10.96
N THR A 44 -4.69 -8.89 -11.50
CA THR A 44 -5.98 -9.45 -11.86
C THR A 44 -6.48 -10.39 -10.76
N ASP A 45 -7.73 -10.79 -10.87
CA ASP A 45 -8.34 -11.73 -9.92
C ASP A 45 -8.39 -11.19 -8.50
N VAL A 46 -8.55 -9.88 -8.36
CA VAL A 46 -8.74 -9.27 -7.07
C VAL A 46 -10.23 -9.26 -6.77
N LYS A 47 -10.61 -9.84 -5.65
CA LYS A 47 -12.02 -9.99 -5.28
C LYS A 47 -12.26 -9.46 -3.88
N PRO A 48 -13.48 -8.96 -3.62
CA PRO A 48 -13.82 -8.52 -2.26
C PRO A 48 -13.58 -9.61 -1.23
N LEU A 49 -13.18 -9.20 -0.05
CA LEU A 49 -12.86 -10.04 1.10
C LEU A 49 -11.56 -10.82 0.97
N GLN A 50 -10.84 -10.65 -0.12
CA GLN A 50 -9.54 -11.28 -0.29
C GLN A 50 -8.51 -10.56 0.57
N GLN A 51 -7.62 -11.32 1.20
CA GLN A 51 -6.53 -10.74 1.98
C GLN A 51 -5.34 -10.46 1.09
N LEU A 52 -4.77 -9.27 1.23
CA LEU A 52 -3.57 -8.88 0.51
C LEU A 52 -2.62 -8.17 1.47
N GLY A 53 -1.33 -8.41 1.29
CA GLY A 53 -0.32 -7.63 1.99
C GLY A 53 0.12 -6.46 1.14
N ILE A 54 0.34 -5.33 1.79
CA ILE A 54 0.78 -4.11 1.14
C ILE A 54 2.10 -3.72 1.76
N GLU A 55 3.13 -3.53 0.94
CA GLU A 55 4.43 -3.16 1.48
C GLU A 55 4.93 -1.88 0.83
N ILE A 56 5.26 -0.90 1.66
CA ILE A 56 5.87 0.35 1.22
C ILE A 56 7.35 0.26 1.52
N LEU A 57 8.18 0.45 0.51
CA LEU A 57 9.62 0.43 0.64
C LEU A 57 10.12 1.87 0.51
N VAL A 58 10.84 2.34 1.50
CA VAL A 58 11.21 3.75 1.60
C VAL A 58 12.72 3.86 1.78
N TYR A 59 13.35 4.73 0.98
CA TYR A 59 14.74 5.06 1.21
C TYR A 59 14.86 6.08 2.34
N ARG A 60 15.69 5.77 3.30
CA ARG A 60 15.98 6.64 4.42
C ARG A 60 17.41 7.16 4.28
N ARG A 61 17.93 7.77 5.33
CA ARG A 61 19.27 8.33 5.34
C ARG A 61 20.28 7.28 4.93
N ALA A 62 21.33 7.71 4.21
CA ALA A 62 22.39 6.84 3.73
C ALA A 62 21.85 5.74 2.80
N GLN A 63 20.76 6.03 2.11
CA GLN A 63 20.15 5.13 1.15
C GLN A 63 19.74 3.78 1.76
N LYS A 64 19.45 3.78 3.05
CA LYS A 64 18.95 2.57 3.69
C LYS A 64 17.50 2.37 3.34
N LEU A 65 17.18 1.15 2.92
CA LEU A 65 15.82 0.77 2.56
C LEU A 65 15.09 0.27 3.79
N GLN A 66 13.95 0.89 4.09
CA GLN A 66 13.07 0.43 5.15
C GLN A 66 11.79 -0.09 4.53
N ARG A 67 11.25 -1.13 5.14
CA ARG A 67 10.08 -1.82 4.59
C ARG A 67 8.97 -1.77 5.63
N TYR A 68 7.79 -1.33 5.19
CA TYR A 68 6.62 -1.21 6.05
C TYR A 68 5.53 -2.07 5.46
N ARG A 69 5.15 -3.12 6.16
CA ARG A 69 4.16 -4.07 5.67
C ARG A 69 2.87 -3.95 6.45
N PHE A 70 1.76 -3.94 5.73
CA PHE A 70 0.43 -3.83 6.31
C PHE A 70 -0.44 -4.94 5.72
N ASP A 71 -1.25 -5.57 6.58
CA ASP A 71 -2.23 -6.54 6.12
C ASP A 71 -3.53 -5.82 5.82
N SER A 72 -4.23 -6.30 4.80
CA SER A 72 -5.45 -5.63 4.36
C SER A 72 -6.46 -6.62 3.82
N ILE A 73 -7.69 -6.15 3.67
CA ILE A 73 -8.78 -6.90 3.07
C ILE A 73 -9.36 -6.05 1.96
N VAL A 74 -9.57 -6.66 0.79
CA VAL A 74 -10.15 -5.97 -0.35
C VAL A 74 -11.62 -5.70 -0.06
N ILE A 75 -12.05 -4.45 -0.26
CA ILE A 75 -13.43 -4.03 -0.06
C ILE A 75 -14.17 -4.00 -1.39
N HIS A 76 -13.52 -3.48 -2.42
CA HIS A 76 -14.12 -3.45 -3.75
C HIS A 76 -13.00 -3.43 -4.79
N ALA A 77 -13.34 -3.84 -6.02
CA ALA A 77 -12.39 -3.85 -7.11
C ALA A 77 -13.02 -3.17 -8.33
N THR A 78 -12.16 -2.49 -9.10
CA THR A 78 -12.54 -1.85 -10.36
C THR A 78 -11.58 -2.33 -11.44
N ASP A 79 -11.77 -1.83 -12.67
CA ASP A 79 -10.88 -2.18 -13.77
C ASP A 79 -9.46 -1.64 -13.59
N HIS A 80 -9.30 -0.62 -12.75
CA HIS A 80 -8.03 0.07 -12.62
C HIS A 80 -7.33 -0.18 -11.29
N GLY A 81 -8.04 -0.77 -10.34
CA GLY A 81 -7.46 -0.96 -9.02
C GLY A 81 -8.49 -1.44 -8.04
N PHE A 82 -8.17 -1.28 -6.77
CA PHE A 82 -9.04 -1.80 -5.72
C PHE A 82 -8.86 -1.01 -4.43
N GLY A 83 -9.92 -0.97 -3.66
CA GLY A 83 -9.89 -0.38 -2.33
C GLY A 83 -9.68 -1.46 -1.30
N VAL A 84 -8.84 -1.17 -0.32
CA VAL A 84 -8.59 -2.11 0.78
C VAL A 84 -8.84 -1.41 2.10
N GLU A 85 -9.29 -2.20 3.07
CA GLU A 85 -9.38 -1.80 4.46
C GLU A 85 -8.20 -2.42 5.18
N LEU A 86 -7.50 -1.61 5.97
CA LEU A 86 -6.33 -2.11 6.68
C LEU A 86 -6.75 -2.80 7.96
N ASP A 87 -6.07 -3.89 8.29
CA ASP A 87 -6.26 -4.53 9.59
C ASP A 87 -5.90 -3.54 10.67
N THR A 88 -6.40 -3.82 11.87
CA THR A 88 -6.15 -2.94 13.01
C THR A 88 -4.65 -2.66 13.13
N LEU A 89 -4.30 -1.40 12.98
CA LEU A 89 -2.92 -0.96 13.13
C LEU A 89 -2.70 -0.47 14.54
N SER A 90 -1.47 -0.68 15.03
CA SER A 90 -1.04 0.01 16.23
C SER A 90 -1.07 1.50 15.96
N GLU A 91 -1.09 2.29 17.01
CA GLU A 91 -1.05 3.75 16.85
C GLU A 91 0.22 4.16 16.12
N GLU A 92 1.33 3.53 16.46
CA GLU A 92 2.60 3.84 15.80
C GLU A 92 2.56 3.53 14.32
N ALA A 93 2.07 2.35 13.94
CA ALA A 93 1.99 1.96 12.53
C ALA A 93 1.05 2.89 11.77
N GLY A 94 -0.08 3.25 12.38
CA GLY A 94 -1.02 4.17 11.75
C GLY A 94 -0.41 5.53 11.53
N ASN A 95 0.37 6.01 12.48
CA ASN A 95 1.05 7.30 12.34
C ASN A 95 2.11 7.25 11.25
N GLN A 96 2.85 6.15 11.17
CA GLN A 96 3.84 5.96 10.12
C GLN A 96 3.19 5.98 8.74
N LEU A 97 2.09 5.27 8.59
CA LEU A 97 1.39 5.25 7.32
C LEU A 97 0.86 6.63 6.94
N THR A 98 0.24 7.32 7.89
CA THR A 98 -0.27 8.66 7.66
C THR A 98 0.85 9.60 7.21
N GLU A 99 2.00 9.50 7.86
CA GLU A 99 3.13 10.34 7.50
C GLU A 99 3.61 10.05 6.08
N MET A 100 3.67 8.78 5.70
CA MET A 100 4.08 8.42 4.36
C MET A 100 3.08 8.90 3.31
N LEU A 101 1.78 8.78 3.61
CA LEU A 101 0.75 9.28 2.69
C LEU A 101 0.89 10.78 2.47
N ARG A 102 1.17 11.51 3.55
CA ARG A 102 1.29 12.96 3.49
C ARG A 102 2.57 13.40 2.80
N ALA A 103 3.67 12.71 3.07
CA ALA A 103 5.00 13.18 2.67
C ALA A 103 5.46 12.67 1.30
N SER A 104 4.86 11.61 0.79
CA SER A 104 5.25 10.98 -0.48
C SER A 104 6.75 10.67 -0.49
N PRO A 105 7.18 9.70 0.31
CA PRO A 105 8.61 9.43 0.47
C PRO A 105 9.23 8.88 -0.81
N GLU A 106 10.56 8.93 -0.87
CA GLU A 106 11.30 8.33 -1.95
C GLU A 106 11.21 6.82 -1.86
N THR A 107 10.78 6.18 -2.96
CA THR A 107 10.65 4.72 -3.04
C THR A 107 11.55 4.20 -4.16
N PRO A 108 11.87 2.89 -4.16
CA PRO A 108 12.66 2.31 -5.24
C PRO A 108 12.00 2.53 -6.59
N GLN A 109 12.80 2.48 -7.64
CA GLN A 109 12.29 2.58 -8.99
C GLN A 109 11.48 1.33 -9.32
N GLU A 110 10.58 1.49 -10.28
CA GLU A 110 9.69 0.39 -10.67
C GLU A 110 10.47 -0.85 -11.09
N SER A 111 11.60 -0.65 -11.78
CA SER A 111 12.43 -1.78 -12.21
C SER A 111 12.96 -2.57 -11.02
N GLU A 112 13.33 -1.89 -9.94
CA GLU A 112 13.78 -2.59 -8.72
C GLU A 112 12.65 -3.41 -8.10
N LEU A 113 11.45 -2.86 -8.09
CA LEU A 113 10.30 -3.58 -7.55
C LEU A 113 9.92 -4.77 -8.42
N PHE A 114 10.01 -4.62 -9.75
CA PHE A 114 9.77 -5.74 -10.65
C PHE A 114 10.73 -6.88 -10.39
N ASP A 115 11.99 -6.56 -10.12
CA ASP A 115 12.98 -7.60 -9.81
C ASP A 115 12.60 -8.37 -8.55
N MET A 116 12.06 -7.67 -7.56
CA MET A 116 11.64 -8.33 -6.33
C MET A 116 10.47 -9.29 -6.58
N VAL A 117 9.55 -8.92 -7.46
CA VAL A 117 8.43 -9.79 -7.81
C VAL A 117 8.94 -10.97 -8.64
N ALA A 118 9.80 -10.71 -9.61
CA ALA A 118 10.30 -11.76 -10.52
C ALA A 118 11.14 -12.79 -9.81
N ASN A 119 11.83 -12.40 -8.74
CA ASN A 119 12.74 -13.29 -8.01
C ASN A 119 12.10 -13.88 -6.75
N ALA A 120 10.80 -13.74 -6.61
CA ALA A 120 10.10 -14.24 -5.42
C ALA A 120 9.88 -15.75 -5.50
#